data_cb7a1fe7835e5b239b39980d385abb3f
#
_entry.id   cb7a1fe7835e5b239b39980d385abb3f
#
_cell.length_a   1.000
_cell.length_b   1.000
_cell.length_c   1.000
_cell.angle_alpha   90.00
_cell.angle_beta   90.00
_cell.angle_gamma   90.00
#
_symmetry.space_group_name_H-M   'P 1'
#
loop_
_entity.id
_entity.type
_entity.pdbx_description
1 polymer ?
#
loop_
_entity_poly.entity_id
_entity_poly.type
_entity_poly.pdbx_seq_one_letter_code
_entity_poly.pdbx_strand_id
1 'polypeptide(L)'
;VCGQDGLDEITTAARTNVWITESGGVRQETLDTADFGLARSAQDALRGGDAAYNATVVHRVLAGEAGAARDAVLANAAGALAAHRGFGGGLRDAFATCLEDARLAIDSGAAATTLESWLKLASSLAGR
;
A
#
# COMPACT_ATOMS: atom_id res chain seq x y z
N VAL A 1 5.68 -11.22 1.25
CA VAL A 1 6.52 -10.24 0.54
C VAL A 1 7.75 -9.92 1.37
N CYS A 2 8.83 -9.50 0.72
CA CYS A 2 10.05 -9.01 1.38
C CYS A 2 10.83 -8.15 0.39
N GLY A 3 11.08 -6.91 0.75
CA GLY A 3 11.91 -6.00 -0.01
C GLY A 3 13.37 -6.50 -0.09
N GLN A 4 14.03 -6.32 -1.24
CA GLN A 4 15.45 -6.65 -1.37
C GLN A 4 16.36 -5.67 -0.61
N ASP A 5 15.79 -4.61 -0.06
CA ASP A 5 16.40 -3.66 0.88
C ASP A 5 16.17 -4.05 2.36
N GLY A 6 15.50 -5.18 2.61
CA GLY A 6 15.22 -5.70 3.95
C GLY A 6 13.88 -5.26 4.56
N LEU A 7 13.07 -4.46 3.83
CA LEU A 7 11.74 -4.08 4.29
C LEU A 7 10.80 -5.30 4.25
N ASP A 8 9.98 -5.49 5.26
CA ASP A 8 8.99 -6.58 5.37
C ASP A 8 7.67 -6.31 4.62
N GLU A 9 7.67 -5.27 3.77
CA GLU A 9 6.56 -4.83 2.93
C GLU A 9 6.97 -4.74 1.45
N ILE A 10 6.02 -4.33 0.57
CA ILE A 10 6.35 -3.95 -0.80
C ILE A 10 7.06 -2.60 -0.76
N THR A 11 8.32 -2.60 -1.20
CA THR A 11 9.17 -1.40 -1.15
C THR A 11 9.15 -0.60 -2.45
N THR A 12 9.30 0.72 -2.33
CA THR A 12 9.59 1.62 -3.45
C THR A 12 11.08 1.93 -3.60
N ALA A 13 11.93 1.49 -2.67
CA ALA A 13 13.38 1.74 -2.72
C ALA A 13 14.13 0.66 -3.53
N ALA A 14 13.61 -0.58 -3.58
CA ALA A 14 14.22 -1.71 -4.26
C ALA A 14 13.15 -2.58 -4.94
N ARG A 15 13.55 -3.74 -5.45
CA ARG A 15 12.62 -4.79 -5.84
C ARG A 15 12.08 -5.52 -4.62
N THR A 16 10.92 -6.14 -4.75
CA THR A 16 10.30 -6.97 -3.72
C THR A 16 10.20 -8.41 -4.17
N ASN A 17 10.66 -9.34 -3.35
CA ASN A 17 10.39 -10.76 -3.53
C ASN A 17 8.96 -11.06 -3.05
N VAL A 18 8.18 -11.75 -3.87
CA VAL A 18 6.79 -12.09 -3.62
C VAL A 18 6.62 -13.60 -3.66
N TRP A 19 6.09 -14.20 -2.61
CA TRP A 19 5.72 -15.61 -2.57
C TRP A 19 4.21 -15.72 -2.63
N ILE A 20 3.71 -16.36 -3.67
CA ILE A 20 2.29 -16.54 -3.94
C ILE A 20 1.92 -17.99 -3.64
N THR A 21 0.92 -18.16 -2.77
CA THR A 21 0.38 -19.48 -2.41
C THR A 21 -0.96 -19.67 -3.09
N GLU A 22 -1.01 -20.58 -4.05
CA GLU A 22 -2.23 -20.94 -4.78
C GLU A 22 -2.25 -22.45 -5.04
N SER A 23 -3.44 -23.05 -5.00
CA SER A 23 -3.66 -24.46 -5.40
C SER A 23 -2.70 -25.46 -4.73
N GLY A 24 -2.29 -25.18 -3.49
CA GLY A 24 -1.40 -26.06 -2.70
C GLY A 24 0.08 -25.95 -3.05
N GLY A 25 0.48 -25.02 -3.92
CA GLY A 25 1.87 -24.72 -4.23
C GLY A 25 2.29 -23.32 -3.78
N VAL A 26 3.61 -23.10 -3.81
CA VAL A 26 4.20 -21.77 -3.60
C VAL A 26 5.07 -21.46 -4.82
N ARG A 27 4.84 -20.30 -5.43
CA ARG A 27 5.76 -19.77 -6.45
C ARG A 27 6.36 -18.45 -5.97
N GLN A 28 7.59 -18.20 -6.36
CA GLN A 28 8.27 -16.95 -6.06
C GLN A 28 8.38 -16.12 -7.34
N GLU A 29 8.05 -14.84 -7.22
CA GLU A 29 8.21 -13.85 -8.27
C GLU A 29 8.89 -12.59 -7.71
N THR A 30 9.28 -11.69 -8.60
CA THR A 30 9.86 -10.39 -8.22
C THR A 30 8.98 -9.28 -8.77
N LEU A 31 8.62 -8.34 -7.90
CA LEU A 31 7.87 -7.13 -8.23
C LEU A 31 8.81 -5.92 -8.16
N ASP A 32 8.77 -5.08 -9.20
CA ASP A 32 9.42 -3.77 -9.19
C ASP A 32 8.34 -2.69 -9.33
N THR A 33 8.15 -1.89 -8.29
CA THR A 33 7.11 -0.85 -8.27
C THR A 33 7.35 0.26 -9.28
N ALA A 34 8.61 0.47 -9.71
CA ALA A 34 8.95 1.43 -10.77
C ALA A 34 8.33 1.06 -12.13
N ASP A 35 8.12 -0.23 -12.41
CA ASP A 35 7.46 -0.71 -13.63
C ASP A 35 5.99 -0.24 -13.74
N PHE A 36 5.41 0.22 -12.64
CA PHE A 36 4.02 0.67 -12.51
C PHE A 36 3.90 2.17 -12.26
N GLY A 37 4.98 2.92 -12.52
CA GLY A 37 4.99 4.38 -12.41
C GLY A 37 5.05 4.92 -10.98
N LEU A 38 5.41 4.08 -9.98
CA LEU A 38 5.72 4.55 -8.65
C LEU A 38 7.21 4.93 -8.58
N ALA A 39 7.48 6.14 -8.09
CA ALA A 39 8.84 6.66 -8.10
C ALA A 39 9.76 5.90 -7.11
N ARG A 40 11.01 5.70 -7.51
CA ARG A 40 12.03 5.25 -6.57
C ARG A 40 12.21 6.27 -5.46
N SER A 41 12.17 5.81 -4.23
CA SER A 41 12.43 6.64 -3.05
C SER A 41 13.55 6.05 -2.21
N ALA A 42 14.28 6.92 -1.51
CA ALA A 42 15.23 6.44 -0.53
C ALA A 42 14.49 5.81 0.67
N GLN A 43 15.08 4.81 1.31
CA GLN A 43 14.46 4.10 2.44
C GLN A 43 14.15 5.03 3.62
N ASP A 44 14.97 6.05 3.85
CA ASP A 44 14.74 7.06 4.89
C ASP A 44 13.60 8.04 4.58
N ALA A 45 13.14 8.11 3.32
CA ALA A 45 11.98 8.91 2.94
C ALA A 45 10.65 8.43 3.58
N LEU A 46 10.64 7.20 4.08
CA LEU A 46 9.49 6.61 4.81
C LEU A 46 9.65 6.68 6.33
N ARG A 47 10.68 7.39 6.82
CA ARG A 47 10.89 7.51 8.26
C ARG A 47 9.72 8.24 8.92
N GLY A 48 9.07 7.56 9.85
CA GLY A 48 8.03 8.13 10.68
C GLY A 48 8.57 8.99 11.82
N GLY A 49 7.65 9.54 12.60
CA GLY A 49 7.90 10.31 13.80
C GLY A 49 7.00 9.86 14.95
N ASP A 50 6.62 10.79 15.81
CA ASP A 50 5.63 10.53 16.85
C ASP A 50 4.21 10.34 16.26
N ALA A 51 3.25 10.00 17.12
CA ALA A 51 1.88 9.71 16.70
C ALA A 51 1.22 10.92 16.00
N ALA A 52 1.49 12.14 16.46
CA ALA A 52 0.91 13.35 15.88
C ALA A 52 1.48 13.61 14.47
N TYR A 53 2.80 13.45 14.30
CA TYR A 53 3.44 13.55 13.00
C TYR A 53 2.89 12.48 12.03
N ASN A 54 2.83 11.21 12.44
CA ASN A 54 2.36 10.13 11.61
C ASN A 54 0.88 10.29 11.23
N ALA A 55 0.03 10.78 12.13
CA ALA A 55 -1.36 11.13 11.82
C ALA A 55 -1.43 12.21 10.73
N THR A 56 -0.57 13.23 10.79
CA THR A 56 -0.47 14.24 9.75
C THR A 56 -0.10 13.65 8.39
N VAL A 57 0.86 12.71 8.35
CA VAL A 57 1.24 12.00 7.12
C VAL A 57 0.05 11.22 6.56
N VAL A 58 -0.71 10.50 7.40
CA VAL A 58 -1.93 9.78 6.96
C VAL A 58 -2.92 10.73 6.31
N HIS A 59 -3.22 11.88 6.94
CA HIS A 59 -4.15 12.85 6.36
C HIS A 59 -3.67 13.42 5.03
N ARG A 60 -2.37 13.72 4.89
CA ARG A 60 -1.78 14.21 3.63
C ARG A 60 -1.87 13.17 2.52
N VAL A 61 -1.56 11.90 2.81
CA VAL A 61 -1.70 10.79 1.85
C VAL A 61 -3.16 10.66 1.39
N LEU A 62 -4.12 10.67 2.32
CA LEU A 62 -5.54 10.53 2.00
C LEU A 62 -6.13 11.78 1.33
N ALA A 63 -5.48 12.94 1.45
CA ALA A 63 -5.78 14.14 0.66
C ALA A 63 -5.17 14.11 -0.75
N GLY A 64 -4.49 13.02 -1.13
CA GLY A 64 -3.91 12.85 -2.46
C GLY A 64 -2.52 13.48 -2.64
N GLU A 65 -1.87 13.94 -1.57
CA GLU A 65 -0.54 14.54 -1.68
C GLU A 65 0.46 13.53 -2.25
N ALA A 66 1.16 13.91 -3.31
CA ALA A 66 2.18 13.07 -3.94
C ALA A 66 3.44 12.96 -3.06
N GLY A 67 4.12 11.81 -3.15
CA GLY A 67 5.39 11.58 -2.46
C GLY A 67 5.58 10.14 -2.02
N ALA A 68 6.74 9.86 -1.42
CA ALA A 68 7.15 8.49 -1.06
C ALA A 68 6.14 7.76 -0.17
N ALA A 69 5.55 8.44 0.80
CA ALA A 69 4.54 7.84 1.69
C ALA A 69 3.28 7.41 0.93
N ARG A 70 2.78 8.24 0.00
CA ARG A 70 1.64 7.88 -0.86
C ARG A 70 1.98 6.69 -1.75
N ASP A 71 3.15 6.68 -2.38
CA ASP A 71 3.58 5.60 -3.27
C ASP A 71 3.71 4.27 -2.51
N ALA A 72 4.27 4.29 -1.30
CA ALA A 72 4.35 3.10 -0.45
C ALA A 72 2.97 2.59 -0.04
N VAL A 73 2.05 3.47 0.36
CA VAL A 73 0.66 3.11 0.70
C VAL A 73 -0.05 2.50 -0.50
N LEU A 74 0.07 3.11 -1.68
CA LEU A 74 -0.52 2.59 -2.91
C LEU A 74 0.01 1.20 -3.27
N ALA A 75 1.34 1.00 -3.19
CA ALA A 75 1.97 -0.28 -3.50
C ALA A 75 1.47 -1.40 -2.57
N ASN A 76 1.44 -1.14 -1.26
CA ASN A 76 1.01 -2.14 -0.29
C ASN A 76 -0.49 -2.39 -0.31
N ALA A 77 -1.32 -1.37 -0.54
CA ALA A 77 -2.75 -1.54 -0.77
C ALA A 77 -3.03 -2.37 -2.03
N ALA A 78 -2.32 -2.12 -3.13
CA ALA A 78 -2.42 -2.92 -4.35
C ALA A 78 -2.05 -4.38 -4.13
N GLY A 79 -0.96 -4.64 -3.40
CA GLY A 79 -0.55 -6.00 -3.03
C GLY A 79 -1.59 -6.73 -2.18
N ALA A 80 -2.18 -6.06 -1.20
CA ALA A 80 -3.23 -6.62 -0.35
C ALA A 80 -4.51 -6.92 -1.15
N LEU A 81 -4.93 -6.01 -2.04
CA LEU A 81 -6.08 -6.21 -2.93
C LEU A 81 -5.84 -7.37 -3.90
N ALA A 82 -4.65 -7.47 -4.50
CA ALA A 82 -4.29 -8.57 -5.38
C ALA A 82 -4.30 -9.92 -4.64
N ALA A 83 -3.77 -9.97 -3.43
CA ALA A 83 -3.81 -11.17 -2.59
C ALA A 83 -5.25 -11.60 -2.24
N HIS A 84 -6.14 -10.63 -2.01
CA HIS A 84 -7.56 -10.90 -1.73
C HIS A 84 -8.33 -11.40 -2.96
N ARG A 85 -8.04 -10.84 -4.15
CA ARG A 85 -8.77 -11.18 -5.40
C ARG A 85 -8.21 -12.38 -6.14
N GLY A 86 -6.96 -12.76 -5.85
CA GLY A 86 -6.21 -13.81 -6.54
C GLY A 86 -5.41 -13.29 -7.74
N PHE A 87 -4.55 -14.18 -8.26
CA PHE A 87 -3.55 -13.84 -9.28
C PHE A 87 -3.82 -14.52 -10.63
N GLY A 88 -5.10 -14.66 -11.02
CA GLY A 88 -5.52 -15.42 -12.22
C GLY A 88 -4.88 -14.97 -13.54
N GLY A 89 -4.46 -13.70 -13.65
CA GLY A 89 -3.70 -13.15 -14.80
C GLY A 89 -2.19 -13.04 -14.55
N GLY A 90 -1.70 -13.53 -13.42
CA GLY A 90 -0.32 -13.34 -12.98
C GLY A 90 -0.15 -12.13 -12.04
N LEU A 91 1.02 -12.08 -11.37
CA LEU A 91 1.33 -11.05 -10.39
C LEU A 91 1.26 -9.63 -10.97
N ARG A 92 1.85 -9.42 -12.16
CA ARG A 92 1.93 -8.06 -12.76
C ARG A 92 0.56 -7.50 -13.09
N ASP A 93 -0.30 -8.28 -13.72
CA ASP A 93 -1.63 -7.83 -14.15
C ASP A 93 -2.55 -7.60 -12.94
N ALA A 94 -2.51 -8.50 -11.96
CA ALA A 94 -3.25 -8.35 -10.71
C ALA A 94 -2.81 -7.09 -9.94
N PHE A 95 -1.49 -6.87 -9.83
CA PHE A 95 -0.94 -5.71 -9.16
C PHE A 95 -1.30 -4.41 -9.88
N ALA A 96 -1.16 -4.35 -11.21
CA ALA A 96 -1.49 -3.17 -12.00
C ALA A 96 -2.96 -2.75 -11.82
N THR A 97 -3.89 -3.71 -11.96
CA THR A 97 -5.33 -3.45 -11.77
C THR A 97 -5.63 -2.95 -10.35
N CYS A 98 -5.06 -3.60 -9.34
CA CYS A 98 -5.29 -3.22 -7.96
C CYS A 98 -4.63 -1.89 -7.58
N LEU A 99 -3.54 -1.50 -8.24
CA LEU A 99 -2.90 -0.21 -8.05
C LEU A 99 -3.79 0.94 -8.54
N GLU A 100 -4.48 0.76 -9.67
CA GLU A 100 -5.45 1.75 -10.15
C GLU A 100 -6.64 1.88 -9.19
N ASP A 101 -7.15 0.77 -8.65
CA ASP A 101 -8.21 0.82 -7.64
C ASP A 101 -7.76 1.52 -6.34
N ALA A 102 -6.52 1.28 -5.90
CA ALA A 102 -5.95 1.97 -4.75
C ALA A 102 -5.80 3.49 -5.00
N ARG A 103 -5.36 3.89 -6.20
CA ARG A 103 -5.30 5.29 -6.61
C ARG A 103 -6.69 5.93 -6.58
N LEU A 104 -7.67 5.27 -7.19
CA LEU A 104 -9.05 5.75 -7.23
C LEU A 104 -9.62 5.92 -5.82
N ALA A 105 -9.36 5.00 -4.90
CA ALA A 105 -9.85 5.09 -3.52
C ALA A 105 -9.32 6.33 -2.78
N ILE A 106 -8.06 6.72 -3.02
CA ILE A 106 -7.48 7.95 -2.46
C ILE A 106 -8.03 9.18 -3.21
N ASP A 107 -7.92 9.21 -4.53
CA ASP A 107 -8.16 10.40 -5.35
C ASP A 107 -9.64 10.80 -5.39
N SER A 108 -10.56 9.85 -5.18
CA SER A 108 -12.00 10.11 -5.01
C SER A 108 -12.39 10.58 -3.61
N GLY A 109 -11.49 10.52 -2.63
CA GLY A 109 -11.79 10.80 -1.22
C GLY A 109 -12.49 9.65 -0.47
N ALA A 110 -12.73 8.50 -1.11
CA ALA A 110 -13.41 7.37 -0.47
C ALA A 110 -12.60 6.83 0.74
N ALA A 111 -11.29 6.76 0.63
CA ALA A 111 -10.42 6.32 1.72
C ALA A 111 -10.45 7.30 2.90
N ALA A 112 -10.46 8.61 2.66
CA ALA A 112 -10.61 9.63 3.71
C ALA A 112 -11.96 9.51 4.43
N THR A 113 -13.05 9.33 3.67
CA THR A 113 -14.39 9.12 4.24
C THR A 113 -14.46 7.86 5.12
N THR A 114 -13.77 6.79 4.71
CA THR A 114 -13.68 5.55 5.49
C THR A 114 -12.95 5.79 6.82
N LEU A 115 -11.83 6.52 6.80
CA LEU A 115 -11.10 6.88 8.03
C LEU A 115 -11.98 7.69 8.98
N GLU A 116 -12.69 8.72 8.50
CA GLU A 116 -13.59 9.53 9.31
C GLU A 116 -14.69 8.70 9.98
N SER A 117 -15.28 7.78 9.22
CA SER A 117 -16.33 6.89 9.71
C SER A 117 -15.80 5.96 10.79
N TRP A 118 -14.61 5.40 10.59
CA TRP A 118 -13.94 4.57 11.58
C TRP A 118 -13.60 5.34 12.86
N LEU A 119 -13.07 6.56 12.76
CA LEU A 119 -12.75 7.40 13.92
C LEU A 119 -13.99 7.75 14.74
N LYS A 120 -15.11 8.06 14.09
CA LYS A 120 -16.39 8.31 14.77
C LYS A 120 -16.87 7.07 15.53
N LEU A 121 -16.81 5.91 14.90
CA LEU A 121 -17.19 4.65 15.54
C LEU A 121 -16.27 4.32 16.72
N ALA A 122 -14.96 4.39 16.54
CA ALA A 122 -13.97 4.11 17.59
C ALA A 122 -14.17 5.01 18.80
N SER A 123 -14.37 6.32 18.58
CA SER A 123 -14.66 7.28 19.67
C SER A 123 -15.94 6.94 20.42
N SER A 124 -16.99 6.50 19.72
CA SER A 124 -18.28 6.12 20.34
C SER A 124 -18.17 4.87 21.21
N LEU A 125 -17.23 3.97 20.89
CA LEU A 125 -16.99 2.74 21.65
C LEU A 125 -16.06 2.96 22.85
N ALA A 126 -15.09 3.88 22.72
CA ALA A 126 -14.15 4.21 23.79
C ALA A 126 -14.81 4.96 24.97
N GLY A 127 -15.97 5.59 24.76
CA GLY A 127 -16.75 6.28 25.79
C GLY A 127 -17.76 5.41 26.54
N ARG A 128 -17.73 4.10 26.31
CA ARG A 128 -18.56 3.10 26.99
C ARG A 128 -17.75 2.32 28.01
#